data_3801da193308c22e61d515bad35b1674
#
_entry.id   3801da193308c22e61d515bad35b1674
#
_cell.length_a   1.000
_cell.length_b   1.000
_cell.length_c   1.000
_cell.angle_alpha   90.00
_cell.angle_beta   90.00
_cell.angle_gamma   90.00
#
_symmetry.space_group_name_H-M   'P 1'
#
loop_
_entity.id
_entity.type
_entity.pdbx_description
1 polymer ?
#
loop_
_entity_poly.entity_id
_entity_poly.type
_entity_poly.pdbx_seq_one_letter_code
_entity_poly.pdbx_strand_id
1 'polypeptide(L)'
;MKRFVTEFFRRGLIACGFGPIVLAVLYLILHYKGLIDTLTVNQVCIGIFSITALAFTAGGMNAVYHIERLPLMSAILIHGIILYFSYLGAYLINDWIEWGTTPILVFSCIFVVGYLAVWAIIYCVTKRNTKKLNEMLKEKQQSLIDNKGQSN
;
A
#
# COMPACT_ATOMS: atom_id res chain seq x y z
N MET A 1 -5.84 9.08 18.61
CA MET A 1 -4.45 8.61 18.52
C MET A 1 -4.28 7.13 18.90
N LYS A 2 -4.77 6.64 20.06
CA LYS A 2 -4.61 5.21 20.46
C LYS A 2 -5.13 4.23 19.39
N ARG A 3 -6.31 4.48 18.81
CA ARG A 3 -6.91 3.62 17.76
C ARG A 3 -6.05 3.54 16.49
N PHE A 4 -5.47 4.65 16.05
CA PHE A 4 -4.55 4.68 14.90
C PHE A 4 -3.31 3.82 15.15
N VAL A 5 -2.66 3.99 16.31
CA VAL A 5 -1.47 3.21 16.68
C VAL A 5 -1.77 1.72 16.71
N THR A 6 -2.88 1.32 17.34
CA THR A 6 -3.29 -0.10 17.40
C THR A 6 -3.55 -0.68 16.01
N GLU A 7 -4.26 0.05 15.12
CA GLU A 7 -4.52 -0.39 13.74
C GLU A 7 -3.22 -0.45 12.92
N PHE A 8 -2.33 0.53 13.10
CA PHE A 8 -1.02 0.53 12.44
C PHE A 8 -0.21 -0.72 12.78
N PHE A 9 -0.04 -1.01 14.07
CA PHE A 9 0.70 -2.20 14.51
C PHE A 9 0.03 -3.49 14.06
N ARG A 10 -1.29 -3.62 14.22
CA ARG A 10 -2.03 -4.81 13.82
C ARG A 10 -1.86 -5.12 12.33
N ARG A 11 -2.04 -4.12 11.47
CA ARG A 11 -1.91 -4.27 10.01
C ARG A 11 -0.46 -4.48 9.60
N GLY A 12 0.48 -3.77 10.22
CA GLY A 12 1.90 -3.93 9.98
C GLY A 12 2.38 -5.34 10.32
N LEU A 13 2.00 -5.88 11.47
CA LEU A 13 2.36 -7.23 11.88
C LEU A 13 1.79 -8.31 10.94
N ILE A 14 0.56 -8.15 10.48
CA ILE A 14 -0.01 -9.07 9.48
C ILE A 14 0.79 -9.02 8.17
N ALA A 15 1.17 -7.82 7.73
CA ALA A 15 1.94 -7.64 6.49
C ALA A 15 3.36 -8.20 6.57
N CYS A 16 3.99 -8.18 7.75
CA CYS A 16 5.33 -8.75 7.97
C CYS A 16 5.47 -10.21 7.52
N GLY A 17 4.43 -11.02 7.69
CA GLY A 17 4.44 -12.42 7.30
C GLY A 17 4.56 -12.64 5.79
N PHE A 18 4.15 -11.68 4.99
CA PHE A 18 4.19 -11.78 3.52
C PHE A 18 5.51 -11.28 2.92
N GLY A 19 6.20 -10.36 3.58
CA GLY A 19 7.43 -9.75 3.07
C GLY A 19 8.50 -10.76 2.68
N PRO A 20 8.95 -11.64 3.58
CA PRO A 20 9.97 -12.66 3.29
C PRO A 20 9.55 -13.65 2.19
N ILE A 21 8.27 -13.99 2.10
CA ILE A 21 7.74 -14.89 1.06
C ILE A 21 7.89 -14.23 -0.32
N VAL A 22 7.51 -12.97 -0.44
CA VAL A 22 7.66 -12.20 -1.69
C VAL A 22 9.13 -12.11 -2.09
N LEU A 23 10.03 -11.86 -1.13
CA LEU A 23 11.47 -11.82 -1.38
C LEU A 23 12.00 -13.16 -1.87
N ALA A 24 11.61 -14.27 -1.23
CA ALA A 24 12.03 -15.61 -1.64
C ALA A 24 11.59 -15.93 -3.08
N VAL A 25 10.33 -15.59 -3.43
CA VAL A 25 9.84 -15.76 -4.81
C VAL A 25 10.62 -14.89 -5.79
N LEU A 26 10.95 -13.65 -5.42
CA LEU A 26 11.75 -12.74 -6.24
C LEU A 26 13.15 -13.34 -6.51
N TYR A 27 13.84 -13.81 -5.48
CA TYR A 27 15.16 -14.44 -5.64
C TYR A 27 15.11 -15.69 -6.50
N LEU A 28 14.08 -16.53 -6.39
CA LEU A 28 13.88 -17.66 -7.28
C LEU A 28 13.70 -17.22 -8.74
N ILE A 29 12.90 -16.21 -9.01
CA ILE A 29 12.69 -15.68 -10.37
C ILE A 29 14.01 -15.15 -10.94
N LEU A 30 14.78 -14.40 -10.15
CA LEU A 30 16.08 -13.85 -10.57
C LEU A 30 17.11 -14.96 -10.85
N HIS A 31 17.13 -16.00 -10.03
CA HIS A 31 17.97 -17.18 -10.24
C HIS A 31 17.61 -17.92 -11.54
N TYR A 32 16.33 -18.20 -11.77
CA TYR A 32 15.88 -18.85 -13.02
C TYR A 32 16.16 -18.03 -14.27
N LYS A 33 16.24 -16.69 -14.16
CA LYS A 33 16.65 -15.82 -15.26
C LYS A 33 18.16 -15.71 -15.44
N GLY A 34 18.95 -16.36 -14.60
CA GLY A 34 20.42 -16.27 -14.63
C GLY A 34 20.97 -14.91 -14.23
N LEU A 35 20.19 -14.10 -13.50
CA LEU A 35 20.61 -12.79 -13.02
C LEU A 35 21.33 -12.86 -11.67
N ILE A 36 21.11 -13.94 -10.92
CA ILE A 36 21.75 -14.24 -9.63
C ILE A 36 22.05 -15.73 -9.57
N ASP A 37 23.33 -16.10 -9.38
CA ASP A 37 23.73 -17.49 -9.21
C ASP A 37 23.81 -17.88 -7.72
N THR A 38 24.43 -17.02 -6.91
CA THR A 38 24.62 -17.26 -5.48
C THR A 38 24.35 -15.97 -4.68
N LEU A 39 23.83 -16.15 -3.48
CA LEU A 39 23.64 -15.07 -2.51
C LEU A 39 24.43 -15.37 -1.25
N THR A 40 25.09 -14.38 -0.71
CA THR A 40 25.74 -14.49 0.60
C THR A 40 24.68 -14.49 1.71
N VAL A 41 25.01 -15.11 2.85
CA VAL A 41 24.13 -15.11 4.04
C VAL A 41 23.77 -13.67 4.44
N ASN A 42 24.73 -12.75 4.35
CA ASN A 42 24.50 -11.35 4.69
C ASN A 42 23.45 -10.69 3.78
N GLN A 43 23.54 -10.89 2.47
CA GLN A 43 22.56 -10.37 1.50
C GLN A 43 21.16 -10.92 1.75
N VAL A 44 21.05 -12.21 2.06
CA VAL A 44 19.75 -12.82 2.40
C VAL A 44 19.18 -12.25 3.68
N CYS A 45 19.99 -12.12 4.75
CA CYS A 45 19.55 -11.58 6.03
C CYS A 45 19.12 -10.12 5.91
N ILE A 46 19.95 -9.26 5.28
CA ILE A 46 19.61 -7.85 5.06
C ILE A 46 18.32 -7.74 4.23
N GLY A 47 18.20 -8.56 3.18
CA GLY A 47 17.00 -8.62 2.36
C GLY A 47 15.75 -8.96 3.16
N ILE A 48 15.78 -10.00 4.00
CA ILE A 48 14.66 -10.39 4.85
C ILE A 48 14.27 -9.28 5.82
N PHE A 49 15.24 -8.69 6.54
CA PHE A 49 14.95 -7.64 7.50
C PHE A 49 14.41 -6.37 6.85
N SER A 50 15.01 -5.92 5.75
CA SER A 50 14.57 -4.71 5.04
C SER A 50 13.18 -4.86 4.42
N ILE A 51 12.89 -6.00 3.79
CA ILE A 51 11.57 -6.27 3.22
C ILE A 51 10.51 -6.48 4.31
N THR A 52 10.86 -7.09 5.44
CA THR A 52 9.95 -7.22 6.58
C THR A 52 9.60 -5.84 7.15
N ALA A 53 10.59 -4.96 7.35
CA ALA A 53 10.37 -3.59 7.80
C ALA A 53 9.55 -2.78 6.79
N LEU A 54 9.81 -2.96 5.49
CA LEU A 54 9.05 -2.34 4.41
C LEU A 54 7.59 -2.82 4.41
N ALA A 55 7.36 -4.13 4.52
CA ALA A 55 6.02 -4.72 4.60
C ALA A 55 5.26 -4.22 5.83
N PHE A 56 5.94 -4.14 6.99
CA PHE A 56 5.38 -3.57 8.21
C PHE A 56 4.93 -2.12 8.00
N THR A 57 5.80 -1.30 7.44
CA THR A 57 5.50 0.12 7.19
C THR A 57 4.36 0.27 6.18
N ALA A 58 4.40 -0.45 5.06
CA ALA A 58 3.37 -0.40 4.02
C ALA A 58 2.01 -0.88 4.54
N GLY A 59 1.97 -2.00 5.25
CA GLY A 59 0.76 -2.54 5.85
C GLY A 59 0.20 -1.63 6.95
N GLY A 60 1.07 -1.14 7.84
CA GLY A 60 0.71 -0.25 8.94
C GLY A 60 0.18 1.09 8.46
N MET A 61 0.81 1.69 7.44
CA MET A 61 0.40 2.99 6.89
C MET A 61 -1.00 2.98 6.27
N ASN A 62 -1.56 1.84 5.93
CA ASN A 62 -2.98 1.75 5.55
C ASN A 62 -3.94 2.23 6.65
N ALA A 63 -3.48 2.31 7.91
CA ALA A 63 -4.27 2.87 9.01
C ALA A 63 -4.56 4.38 8.84
N VAL A 64 -3.75 5.11 8.04
CA VAL A 64 -3.94 6.55 7.78
C VAL A 64 -5.29 6.83 7.13
N TYR A 65 -5.77 5.92 6.28
CA TYR A 65 -7.08 6.06 5.61
C TYR A 65 -8.29 5.94 6.56
N HIS A 66 -8.09 5.50 7.80
CA HIS A 66 -9.14 5.40 8.82
C HIS A 66 -9.20 6.60 9.76
N ILE A 67 -8.39 7.64 9.52
CA ILE A 67 -8.41 8.87 10.31
C ILE A 67 -9.53 9.78 9.77
N GLU A 68 -10.67 9.81 10.46
CA GLU A 68 -11.87 10.56 10.04
C GLU A 68 -11.65 12.07 9.81
N ARG A 69 -10.64 12.64 10.48
CA ARG A 69 -10.31 14.08 10.38
C ARG A 69 -9.38 14.43 9.22
N LEU A 70 -8.78 13.43 8.56
CA LEU A 70 -7.86 13.67 7.46
C LEU A 70 -8.60 13.65 6.11
N PRO A 71 -8.49 14.71 5.29
CA PRO A 71 -8.94 14.66 3.92
C PRO A 71 -8.25 13.50 3.18
N LEU A 72 -9.00 12.80 2.34
CA LEU A 72 -8.49 11.64 1.59
C LEU A 72 -7.19 11.97 0.83
N MET A 73 -7.10 13.16 0.24
CA MET A 73 -5.91 13.61 -0.48
C MET A 73 -4.68 13.69 0.43
N SER A 74 -4.84 14.24 1.64
CA SER A 74 -3.74 14.33 2.62
C SER A 74 -3.31 12.93 3.10
N ALA A 75 -4.26 12.02 3.31
CA ALA A 75 -3.96 10.64 3.68
C ALA A 75 -3.15 9.93 2.58
N ILE A 76 -3.51 10.12 1.31
CA ILE A 76 -2.79 9.59 0.15
C ILE A 76 -1.37 10.16 0.09
N LEU A 77 -1.19 11.48 0.22
CA LEU A 77 0.12 12.09 0.17
C LEU A 77 1.04 11.61 1.30
N ILE A 78 0.55 11.58 2.53
CA ILE A 78 1.32 11.09 3.69
C ILE A 78 1.73 9.62 3.48
N HIS A 79 0.79 8.78 3.06
CA HIS A 79 1.05 7.39 2.75
C HIS A 79 2.11 7.23 1.66
N GLY A 80 1.98 7.97 0.55
CA GLY A 80 2.92 7.92 -0.58
C GLY A 80 4.32 8.38 -0.20
N ILE A 81 4.46 9.45 0.56
CA ILE A 81 5.76 9.97 1.02
C ILE A 81 6.46 8.94 1.91
N ILE A 82 5.75 8.37 2.87
CA ILE A 82 6.34 7.38 3.78
C ILE A 82 6.72 6.11 3.02
N LEU A 83 5.88 5.63 2.11
CA LEU A 83 6.23 4.49 1.25
C LEU A 83 7.42 4.77 0.37
N TYR A 84 7.50 5.95 -0.25
CA TYR A 84 8.62 6.34 -1.11
C TYR A 84 9.96 6.20 -0.37
N PHE A 85 10.07 6.82 0.80
CA PHE A 85 11.31 6.74 1.58
C PHE A 85 11.59 5.33 2.11
N SER A 86 10.56 4.58 2.46
CA SER A 86 10.71 3.19 2.92
C SER A 86 11.21 2.27 1.79
N TYR A 87 10.64 2.39 0.58
CA TYR A 87 11.10 1.64 -0.58
C TYR A 87 12.50 2.04 -1.00
N LEU A 88 12.76 3.34 -1.14
CA LEU A 88 14.09 3.85 -1.50
C LEU A 88 15.14 3.37 -0.49
N GLY A 89 14.86 3.48 0.80
CA GLY A 89 15.76 3.00 1.86
C GLY A 89 16.02 1.48 1.77
N ALA A 90 14.99 0.67 1.56
CA ALA A 90 15.15 -0.77 1.39
C ALA A 90 15.99 -1.11 0.16
N TYR A 91 15.80 -0.42 -0.96
CA TYR A 91 16.56 -0.64 -2.18
C TYR A 91 18.03 -0.24 -2.05
N LEU A 92 18.31 0.88 -1.37
CA LEU A 92 19.69 1.34 -1.12
C LEU A 92 20.44 0.45 -0.11
N ILE A 93 19.76 -0.01 0.95
CA ILE A 93 20.40 -0.88 1.98
C ILE A 93 20.73 -2.26 1.41
N ASN A 94 19.99 -2.75 0.42
CA ASN A 94 20.24 -4.03 -0.23
C ASN A 94 21.16 -3.92 -1.47
N ASP A 95 21.69 -2.74 -1.77
CA ASP A 95 22.47 -2.46 -3.00
C ASP A 95 21.73 -2.86 -4.29
N TRP A 96 20.38 -2.83 -4.28
CA TRP A 96 19.55 -3.09 -5.46
C TRP A 96 19.51 -1.90 -6.42
N ILE A 97 19.83 -0.72 -5.92
CA ILE A 97 20.01 0.51 -6.67
C ILE A 97 21.36 1.13 -6.27
N GLU A 98 22.16 1.51 -7.24
CA GLU A 98 23.42 2.21 -7.03
C GLU A 98 23.17 3.63 -6.43
N TRP A 99 24.07 4.03 -5.54
CA TRP A 99 24.09 5.39 -5.01
C TRP A 99 24.47 6.36 -6.13
N GLY A 100 23.49 7.08 -6.67
CA GLY A 100 23.70 8.05 -7.74
C GLY A 100 22.43 8.79 -8.11
N THR A 101 22.60 9.98 -8.67
CA THR A 101 21.46 10.83 -9.04
C THR A 101 20.56 10.15 -10.08
N THR A 102 21.15 9.54 -11.10
CA THR A 102 20.41 8.92 -12.21
C THR A 102 19.58 7.70 -11.76
N PRO A 103 20.13 6.69 -11.04
CA PRO A 103 19.34 5.56 -10.56
C PRO A 103 18.21 5.98 -9.63
N ILE A 104 18.47 6.90 -8.70
CA ILE A 104 17.45 7.41 -7.77
C ILE A 104 16.35 8.18 -8.52
N LEU A 105 16.69 8.94 -9.55
CA LEU A 105 15.72 9.67 -10.35
C LEU A 105 14.83 8.72 -11.15
N VAL A 106 15.40 7.69 -11.77
CA VAL A 106 14.66 6.65 -12.49
C VAL A 106 13.71 5.91 -11.54
N PHE A 107 14.20 5.50 -10.38
CA PHE A 107 13.38 4.87 -9.33
C PHE A 107 12.21 5.79 -8.93
N SER A 108 12.48 7.08 -8.70
CA SER A 108 11.47 8.06 -8.30
C SER A 108 10.38 8.22 -9.36
N CYS A 109 10.75 8.29 -10.64
CA CYS A 109 9.79 8.36 -11.74
C CYS A 109 8.91 7.11 -11.80
N ILE A 110 9.50 5.92 -11.70
CA ILE A 110 8.77 4.65 -11.69
C ILE A 110 7.83 4.58 -10.50
N PHE A 111 8.32 4.95 -9.30
CA PHE A 111 7.51 4.96 -8.09
C PHE A 111 6.31 5.91 -8.21
N VAL A 112 6.52 7.14 -8.66
CA VAL A 112 5.44 8.14 -8.79
C VAL A 112 4.39 7.65 -9.80
N VAL A 113 4.81 7.16 -10.97
CA VAL A 113 3.87 6.64 -11.99
C VAL A 113 3.08 5.45 -11.44
N GLY A 114 3.76 4.48 -10.82
CA GLY A 114 3.10 3.32 -10.21
C GLY A 114 2.14 3.71 -9.09
N TYR A 115 2.55 4.63 -8.22
CA TYR A 115 1.71 5.13 -7.13
C TYR A 115 0.46 5.85 -7.63
N LEU A 116 0.60 6.71 -8.65
CA LEU A 116 -0.53 7.41 -9.27
C LEU A 116 -1.49 6.44 -9.95
N ALA A 117 -0.98 5.39 -10.61
CA ALA A 117 -1.81 4.35 -11.23
C ALA A 117 -2.66 3.62 -10.18
N VAL A 118 -2.05 3.18 -9.07
CA VAL A 118 -2.77 2.53 -7.96
C VAL A 118 -3.81 3.48 -7.35
N TRP A 119 -3.44 4.75 -7.15
CA TRP A 119 -4.38 5.75 -6.64
C TRP A 119 -5.57 5.97 -7.57
N ALA A 120 -5.33 6.05 -8.89
CA ALA A 120 -6.40 6.21 -9.88
C ALA A 120 -7.38 5.01 -9.84
N ILE A 121 -6.88 3.79 -9.71
CA ILE A 121 -7.70 2.58 -9.55
C ILE A 121 -8.56 2.66 -8.29
N ILE A 122 -7.95 2.98 -7.15
CA ILE A 122 -8.66 3.11 -5.87
C ILE A 122 -9.75 4.20 -5.97
N TYR A 123 -9.42 5.34 -6.56
CA TYR A 123 -10.37 6.44 -6.75
C TYR A 123 -11.57 6.00 -7.61
N CYS A 124 -11.33 5.34 -8.74
CA CYS A 124 -12.39 4.84 -9.61
C CYS A 124 -13.29 3.82 -8.91
N VAL A 125 -12.70 2.86 -8.16
CA VAL A 125 -13.44 1.85 -7.40
C VAL A 125 -14.29 2.50 -6.29
N THR A 126 -13.69 3.41 -5.53
CA THR A 126 -14.40 4.12 -4.44
C THR A 126 -15.55 4.95 -4.98
N LYS A 127 -15.34 5.70 -6.08
CA LYS A 127 -16.39 6.49 -6.73
C LYS A 127 -17.56 5.63 -7.19
N ARG A 128 -17.28 4.47 -7.80
CA ARG A 128 -18.33 3.52 -8.24
C ARG A 128 -19.12 2.97 -7.05
N ASN A 129 -18.42 2.56 -5.98
CA ASN A 129 -19.06 2.02 -4.79
C ASN A 129 -19.93 3.07 -4.09
N THR A 130 -19.46 4.32 -3.97
CA THR A 130 -20.23 5.43 -3.38
C THR A 130 -21.48 5.72 -4.20
N LYS A 131 -21.38 5.72 -5.54
CA LYS A 131 -22.54 5.91 -6.41
C LYS A 131 -23.59 4.82 -6.20
N LYS A 132 -23.18 3.55 -6.17
CA LYS A 132 -24.06 2.41 -5.95
C LYS A 132 -24.75 2.47 -4.57
N LEU A 133 -24.01 2.86 -3.51
CA LEU A 133 -24.59 3.06 -2.18
C LEU A 133 -25.65 4.16 -2.18
N ASN A 134 -25.38 5.29 -2.83
CA ASN A 134 -26.33 6.40 -2.92
C ASN A 134 -27.61 6.02 -3.69
N GLU A 135 -27.48 5.19 -4.73
CA GLU A 135 -28.63 4.68 -5.47
C GLU A 135 -29.49 3.76 -4.58
N MET A 136 -28.86 2.80 -3.87
CA MET A 136 -29.58 1.93 -2.93
C MET A 136 -30.26 2.69 -1.78
N LEU A 137 -29.63 3.76 -1.28
CA LEU A 137 -30.23 4.61 -0.25
C LEU A 137 -31.47 5.35 -0.77
N LYS A 138 -31.42 5.87 -2.00
CA LYS A 138 -32.57 6.53 -2.64
C LYS A 138 -33.74 5.56 -2.85
N GLU A 139 -33.46 4.35 -3.35
CA GLU A 139 -34.48 3.31 -3.54
C GLU A 139 -35.14 2.94 -2.22
N LYS A 140 -34.33 2.78 -1.14
CA LYS A 140 -34.86 2.47 0.19
C LYS A 140 -35.70 3.62 0.77
N GLN A 141 -35.30 4.87 0.56
CA GLN A 141 -36.09 6.02 0.98
C GLN A 141 -37.43 6.07 0.24
N GLN A 142 -37.43 5.84 -1.07
CA GLN A 142 -38.63 5.82 -1.88
C GLN A 142 -39.59 4.72 -1.42
N SER A 143 -39.13 3.51 -1.20
CA SER A 143 -39.94 2.41 -0.71
C SER A 143 -40.57 2.65 0.67
N LEU A 144 -39.89 3.41 1.56
CA LEU A 144 -40.42 3.80 2.86
C LEU A 144 -41.52 4.85 2.74
N ILE A 145 -41.42 5.76 1.77
CA ILE A 145 -42.44 6.80 1.50
C ILE A 145 -43.69 6.14 0.94
N ASP A 146 -43.53 5.23 -0.04
CA ASP A 146 -44.62 4.51 -0.68
C ASP A 146 -45.41 3.65 0.33
N ASN A 147 -44.71 2.92 1.23
CA ASN A 147 -45.34 2.16 2.30
C ASN A 147 -46.11 3.03 3.32
N LYS A 148 -45.59 4.23 3.64
CA LYS A 148 -46.32 5.17 4.52
C LYS A 148 -47.55 5.76 3.86
N GLY A 149 -47.54 5.97 2.55
CA GLY A 149 -48.66 6.47 1.78
C GLY A 149 -49.82 5.46 1.63
N GLN A 150 -49.54 4.15 1.75
CA GLN A 150 -50.53 3.08 1.70
C GLN A 150 -51.19 2.76 3.04
N SER A 151 -50.62 3.25 4.15
CA SER A 151 -51.13 2.96 5.50
C SER A 151 -52.03 4.08 6.09
N ASN A 152 -52.34 5.13 5.33
CA ASN A 152 -53.30 6.19 5.62
C ASN A 152 -54.50 6.12 4.68
#